data_0b9fde8696d9db571550d09d161bd1f7
#
_entry.id   0b9fde8696d9db571550d09d161bd1f7
#
_cell.length_a   1.000
_cell.length_b   1.000
_cell.length_c   1.000
_cell.angle_alpha   90.00
_cell.angle_beta   90.00
_cell.angle_gamma   90.00
#
_symmetry.space_group_name_H-M   'P 1'
#
loop_
_entity.id
_entity.type
_entity.pdbx_description
1 polymer ?
#
loop_
_entity_poly.entity_id
_entity_poly.type
_entity_poly.pdbx_seq_one_letter_code
_entity_poly.pdbx_strand_id
1 'polypeptide(L)'
;MNNIKTGMLGEELAEILLLEKGYRILARNFRCRHGEIDIIAVKNGVLAFIEVKTRLFDSCGSGSESVTAAKRQKIRRCALCYIAMCQQDFEAVDFQVVEISAAHIERLEF
;
A
#
# COMPACT_ATOMS: atom_id res chain seq x y z
N MET A 1 6.85 22.11 -3.44
CA MET A 1 6.05 21.08 -4.09
C MET A 1 4.88 20.70 -3.21
N ASN A 2 3.76 20.47 -3.85
CA ASN A 2 2.54 20.08 -3.17
C ASN A 2 2.62 18.62 -2.71
N ASN A 3 2.33 18.33 -1.44
CA ASN A 3 2.37 16.98 -0.89
C ASN A 3 1.40 16.03 -1.58
N ILE A 4 0.28 16.55 -2.06
CA ILE A 4 -0.71 15.73 -2.79
C ILE A 4 -0.10 15.21 -4.08
N LYS A 5 0.59 16.06 -4.84
CA LYS A 5 1.25 15.63 -6.08
C LYS A 5 2.33 14.60 -5.81
N THR A 6 3.10 14.80 -4.75
CA THR A 6 4.15 13.86 -4.37
C THR A 6 3.54 12.49 -4.03
N GLY A 7 2.45 12.48 -3.26
CA GLY A 7 1.77 11.25 -2.91
C GLY A 7 1.21 10.53 -4.11
N MET A 8 0.58 11.27 -5.03
CA MET A 8 0.00 10.69 -6.25
C MET A 8 1.10 10.08 -7.12
N LEU A 9 2.21 10.77 -7.29
CA LEU A 9 3.33 10.24 -8.05
C LEU A 9 3.90 8.97 -7.42
N GLY A 10 4.02 8.95 -6.10
CA GLY A 10 4.49 7.78 -5.37
C GLY A 10 3.59 6.58 -5.59
N GLU A 11 2.28 6.77 -5.55
CA GLU A 11 1.32 5.70 -5.77
C GLU A 11 1.38 5.18 -7.21
N GLU A 12 1.58 6.05 -8.19
CA GLU A 12 1.75 5.63 -9.57
C GLU A 12 3.01 4.80 -9.76
N LEU A 13 4.12 5.21 -9.14
CA LEU A 13 5.37 4.45 -9.20
C LEU A 13 5.23 3.11 -8.51
N ALA A 14 4.54 3.06 -7.38
CA ALA A 14 4.28 1.82 -6.67
C ALA A 14 3.45 0.87 -7.52
N GLU A 15 2.44 1.38 -8.22
CA GLU A 15 1.63 0.57 -9.12
C GLU A 15 2.47 -0.02 -10.24
N ILE A 16 3.33 0.78 -10.86
CA ILE A 16 4.23 0.30 -11.92
C ILE A 16 5.12 -0.81 -11.39
N LEU A 17 5.70 -0.62 -10.21
CA LEU A 17 6.54 -1.63 -9.59
C LEU A 17 5.78 -2.93 -9.37
N LEU A 18 4.56 -2.85 -8.87
CA LEU A 18 3.73 -4.02 -8.61
C LEU A 18 3.35 -4.74 -9.89
N LEU A 19 2.98 -3.99 -10.93
CA LEU A 19 2.66 -4.57 -12.23
C LEU A 19 3.86 -5.30 -12.82
N GLU A 20 5.05 -4.73 -12.71
CA GLU A 20 6.27 -5.38 -13.18
C GLU A 20 6.56 -6.68 -12.43
N LYS A 21 6.15 -6.76 -11.17
CA LYS A 21 6.33 -7.97 -10.36
C LYS A 21 5.23 -9.00 -10.55
N GLY A 22 4.26 -8.72 -11.42
CA GLY A 22 3.21 -9.65 -11.75
C GLY A 22 1.93 -9.50 -10.94
N TYR A 23 1.79 -8.46 -10.17
CA TYR A 23 0.55 -8.18 -9.47
C TYR A 23 -0.52 -7.65 -10.41
N ARG A 24 -1.76 -7.98 -10.11
CA ARG A 24 -2.91 -7.35 -10.76
C ARG A 24 -3.51 -6.36 -9.76
N ILE A 25 -3.65 -5.12 -10.17
CA ILE A 25 -4.20 -4.07 -9.31
C ILE A 25 -5.73 -4.20 -9.29
N LEU A 26 -6.28 -4.31 -8.09
CA LEU A 26 -7.73 -4.44 -7.90
C LEU A 26 -8.39 -3.12 -7.54
N ALA A 27 -7.70 -2.28 -6.77
CA ALA A 27 -8.23 -1.00 -6.36
C ALA A 27 -7.10 -0.05 -5.95
N ARG A 28 -7.37 1.24 -6.06
CA ARG A 28 -6.51 2.29 -5.53
C ARG A 28 -7.34 3.21 -4.66
N ASN A 29 -6.73 3.69 -3.57
CA ASN A 29 -7.37 4.64 -2.65
C ASN A 29 -8.72 4.11 -2.15
N PHE A 30 -8.73 2.86 -1.72
CA PHE A 30 -9.93 2.27 -1.16
C PHE A 30 -10.20 2.87 0.22
N ARG A 31 -11.38 3.44 0.38
CA ARG A 31 -11.76 4.12 1.63
C ARG A 31 -12.93 3.43 2.30
N CYS A 32 -12.89 3.39 3.62
CA CYS A 32 -13.99 2.95 4.44
C CYS A 32 -14.02 3.83 5.69
N ARG A 33 -14.97 3.59 6.58
CA ARG A 33 -15.08 4.39 7.81
C ARG A 33 -13.86 4.24 8.73
N HIS A 34 -13.07 3.19 8.56
CA HIS A 34 -11.90 2.93 9.39
C HIS A 34 -10.62 3.57 8.87
N GLY A 35 -10.61 4.00 7.61
CA GLY A 35 -9.44 4.59 7.02
C GLY A 35 -9.34 4.33 5.52
N GLU A 36 -8.12 4.25 5.04
CA GLU A 36 -7.83 4.15 3.61
C GLU A 36 -6.71 3.15 3.38
N ILE A 37 -6.78 2.45 2.25
CA ILE A 37 -5.70 1.58 1.77
C ILE A 37 -5.28 2.12 0.40
N ASP A 38 -3.99 2.38 0.23
CA ASP A 38 -3.48 3.01 -0.98
C ASP A 38 -3.64 2.15 -2.22
N ILE A 39 -3.24 0.88 -2.14
CA ILE A 39 -3.34 -0.06 -3.26
C ILE A 39 -3.78 -1.42 -2.74
N ILE A 40 -4.69 -2.05 -3.47
CA ILE A 40 -5.07 -3.45 -3.23
C ILE A 40 -4.76 -4.20 -4.51
N ALA A 41 -4.01 -5.30 -4.39
CA ALA A 41 -3.55 -6.06 -5.53
C ALA A 41 -3.58 -7.55 -5.23
N VAL A 42 -3.48 -8.37 -6.27
CA VAL A 42 -3.47 -9.83 -6.12
C VAL A 42 -2.38 -10.42 -7.00
N LYS A 43 -1.71 -11.45 -6.46
CA LYS A 43 -0.72 -12.21 -7.20
C LYS A 43 -0.67 -13.62 -6.64
N ASN A 44 -0.81 -14.61 -7.52
CA ASN A 44 -0.72 -16.03 -7.15
C ASN A 44 -1.62 -16.39 -5.95
N GLY A 45 -2.85 -15.86 -5.95
CA GLY A 45 -3.80 -16.15 -4.88
C GLY A 45 -3.56 -15.37 -3.59
N VAL A 46 -2.58 -14.48 -3.55
CA VAL A 46 -2.30 -13.66 -2.38
C VAL A 46 -2.89 -12.27 -2.60
N LEU A 47 -3.82 -11.89 -1.72
CA LEU A 47 -4.44 -10.58 -1.75
C LEU A 47 -3.59 -9.63 -0.90
N ALA A 48 -3.01 -8.63 -1.53
CA ALA A 48 -2.07 -7.72 -0.89
C ALA A 48 -2.70 -6.35 -0.63
N PHE A 49 -2.59 -5.88 0.60
CA PHE A 49 -3.02 -4.55 1.02
C PHE A 49 -1.77 -3.71 1.25
N ILE A 50 -1.64 -2.63 0.51
CA ILE A 50 -0.37 -1.93 0.36
C ILE A 50 -0.50 -0.47 0.77
N GLU A 51 0.37 -0.05 1.67
CA GLU A 51 0.55 1.35 2.06
C GLU A 51 1.75 1.89 1.31
N VAL A 52 1.60 3.06 0.68
CA VAL A 52 2.68 3.70 -0.07
C VAL A 52 3.21 4.88 0.74
N LYS A 53 4.51 4.90 0.97
CA LYS A 53 5.21 6.00 1.64
C LYS A 53 6.15 6.66 0.66
N THR A 54 5.93 7.95 0.42
CA THR A 54 6.76 8.72 -0.49
C THR A 54 7.59 9.71 0.30
N ARG A 55 8.90 9.70 0.08
CA ARG A 55 9.84 10.62 0.72
C ARG A 55 10.69 11.27 -0.33
N LEU A 56 10.74 12.58 -0.34
CA LEU A 56 11.56 13.33 -1.30
C LEU A 56 13.02 13.33 -0.91
N PHE A 57 13.30 13.34 0.39
CA PHE A 57 14.66 13.40 0.91
C PHE A 57 14.87 12.29 1.92
N ASP A 58 16.12 11.86 2.05
CA ASP A 58 16.49 10.97 3.12
C ASP A 58 16.31 11.67 4.44
N SER A 59 15.21 11.42 5.09
CA SER A 59 14.98 11.89 6.43
C SER A 59 15.42 10.82 7.40
N CYS A 60 15.61 11.19 8.64
CA CYS A 60 15.89 10.22 9.68
C CYS A 60 14.73 9.24 9.78
N GLY A 61 15.05 7.96 9.85
CA GLY A 61 14.07 6.90 10.02
C GLY A 61 13.69 6.23 8.72
N SER A 62 13.22 5.01 8.82
CA SER A 62 12.77 4.22 7.71
C SER A 62 11.26 4.37 7.50
N GLY A 63 10.76 3.98 6.33
CA GLY A 63 9.34 4.01 6.04
C GLY A 63 8.50 3.19 7.03
N SER A 64 9.06 2.11 7.55
CA SER A 64 8.36 1.26 8.50
C SER A 64 8.03 1.98 9.81
N GLU A 65 8.81 2.99 10.19
CA GLU A 65 8.58 3.75 11.40
C GLU A 65 7.28 4.57 11.36
N SER A 66 6.79 4.88 10.18
CA SER A 66 5.55 5.64 10.04
C SER A 66 4.30 4.78 10.12
N VAL A 67 4.44 3.46 10.21
CA VAL A 67 3.31 2.54 10.30
C VAL A 67 3.16 2.09 11.74
N THR A 68 2.44 2.87 12.53
CA THR A 68 2.21 2.60 13.95
C THR A 68 1.25 1.43 14.15
N ALA A 69 1.19 0.91 15.37
CA ALA A 69 0.24 -0.15 15.71
C ALA A 69 -1.20 0.30 15.47
N ALA A 70 -1.53 1.55 15.79
CA ALA A 70 -2.86 2.09 15.55
C ALA A 70 -3.18 2.14 14.05
N LYS A 71 -2.22 2.54 13.22
CA LYS A 71 -2.40 2.61 11.79
C LYS A 71 -2.56 1.21 11.19
N ARG A 72 -1.77 0.24 11.64
CA ARG A 72 -1.90 -1.15 11.20
C ARG A 72 -3.28 -1.70 11.50
N GLN A 73 -3.82 -1.38 12.68
CA GLN A 73 -5.15 -1.80 13.08
C GLN A 73 -6.22 -1.23 12.15
N LYS A 74 -6.10 0.06 11.81
CA LYS A 74 -7.04 0.70 10.87
C LYS A 74 -6.98 0.05 9.50
N ILE A 75 -5.78 -0.25 9.02
CA ILE A 75 -5.59 -0.90 7.72
C ILE A 75 -6.21 -2.30 7.73
N ARG A 76 -6.00 -3.07 8.80
CA ARG A 76 -6.59 -4.39 8.92
C ARG A 76 -8.12 -4.34 8.91
N ARG A 77 -8.70 -3.37 9.61
CA ARG A 77 -10.17 -3.20 9.60
C ARG A 77 -10.67 -2.82 8.22
N CYS A 78 -9.94 -1.96 7.54
CA CYS A 78 -10.29 -1.55 6.18
C CYS A 78 -10.18 -2.73 5.21
N ALA A 79 -9.17 -3.58 5.40
CA ALA A 79 -8.99 -4.78 4.61
C ALA A 79 -10.18 -5.74 4.80
N LEU A 80 -10.65 -5.89 6.02
CA LEU A 80 -11.83 -6.73 6.29
C LEU A 80 -13.07 -6.20 5.57
N CYS A 81 -13.23 -4.87 5.53
CA CYS A 81 -14.33 -4.26 4.76
C CYS A 81 -14.22 -4.61 3.27
N TYR A 82 -13.02 -4.53 2.72
CA TYR A 82 -12.81 -4.87 1.32
C TYR A 82 -13.11 -6.34 1.05
N ILE A 83 -12.60 -7.23 1.89
CA ILE A 83 -12.81 -8.67 1.75
C ILE A 83 -14.29 -9.01 1.78
N ALA A 84 -15.06 -8.37 2.65
CA ALA A 84 -16.49 -8.62 2.78
C ALA A 84 -17.27 -8.29 1.52
N MET A 85 -16.77 -7.38 0.69
CA MET A 85 -17.48 -6.94 -0.51
C MET A 85 -16.82 -7.35 -1.82
N CYS A 86 -15.60 -7.87 -1.78
CA CYS A 86 -14.90 -8.23 -3.00
C CYS A 86 -15.37 -9.60 -3.51
N GLN A 87 -15.23 -9.78 -4.83
CA GLN A 87 -15.55 -11.05 -5.48
C GLN A 87 -14.28 -11.75 -5.97
N GLN A 88 -13.13 -11.28 -5.55
CA GLN A 88 -11.85 -11.84 -5.93
C GLN A 88 -11.54 -13.07 -5.09
N ASP A 89 -11.22 -14.19 -5.74
CA ASP A 89 -10.75 -15.36 -5.06
C ASP A 89 -9.32 -15.16 -4.57
N PHE A 90 -9.03 -15.63 -3.36
CA PHE A 90 -7.69 -15.57 -2.80
C PHE A 90 -7.51 -16.68 -1.78
N GLU A 91 -6.26 -17.06 -1.55
CA GLU A 91 -5.89 -18.10 -0.59
C GLU A 91 -5.21 -17.54 0.64
N ALA A 92 -4.62 -16.36 0.52
CA ALA A 92 -3.87 -15.73 1.60
C ALA A 92 -3.95 -14.22 1.50
N VAL A 93 -3.65 -13.54 2.59
CA VAL A 93 -3.65 -12.09 2.68
C VAL A 93 -2.27 -11.64 3.14
N ASP A 94 -1.80 -10.53 2.56
CA ASP A 94 -0.50 -9.96 2.88
C ASP A 94 -0.66 -8.45 3.06
N PHE A 95 0.12 -7.89 3.99
CA PHE A 95 0.15 -6.44 4.23
C PHE A 95 1.57 -5.94 3.95
N GLN A 96 1.68 -4.90 3.14
CA GLN A 96 2.96 -4.41 2.69
C GLN A 96 3.05 -2.90 2.80
N VAL A 97 4.26 -2.41 2.98
CA VAL A 97 4.58 -0.99 2.83
C VAL A 97 5.56 -0.88 1.67
N VAL A 98 5.25 -0.02 0.71
CA VAL A 98 6.15 0.31 -0.37
C VAL A 98 6.66 1.71 -0.12
N GLU A 99 7.96 1.85 0.11
CA GLU A 99 8.59 3.14 0.32
C GLU A 99 9.27 3.60 -0.95
N ILE A 100 8.92 4.79 -1.40
CA ILE A 100 9.47 5.40 -2.60
C ILE A 100 10.20 6.66 -2.19
N SER A 101 11.47 6.75 -2.55
CA SER A 101 12.28 7.92 -2.27
C SER A 101 13.00 8.36 -3.53
N ALA A 102 13.64 9.53 -3.47
CA ALA A 102 14.46 10.01 -4.58
C ALA A 102 15.64 9.09 -4.88
N ALA A 103 16.09 8.32 -3.86
CA ALA A 103 17.26 7.46 -3.99
C ALA A 103 16.91 6.02 -4.37
N HIS A 104 15.77 5.49 -3.89
CA HIS A 104 15.46 4.08 -4.10
C HIS A 104 13.99 3.78 -3.80
N ILE A 105 13.60 2.58 -4.21
CA ILE A 105 12.27 2.03 -3.92
C ILE A 105 12.48 0.81 -3.04
N GLU A 106 11.75 0.74 -1.95
CA GLU A 106 11.89 -0.32 -0.98
C GLU A 106 10.53 -0.87 -0.58
N ARG A 107 10.44 -2.19 -0.49
CA ARG A 107 9.22 -2.87 -0.06
C ARG A 107 9.45 -3.53 1.28
N LEU A 108 8.60 -3.18 2.24
CA LEU A 108 8.71 -3.68 3.61
C LEU A 108 7.38 -4.31 4.02
N GLU A 109 7.47 -5.34 4.86
CA GLU A 109 6.28 -5.92 5.47
C GLU A 109 6.03 -5.24 6.81
N PHE A 110 4.77 -5.17 7.23
CA PHE A 110 4.43 -4.55 8.51
C PHE A 110 3.66 -5.47 9.45
#